data_978d0c2c4bdaaa90b06e7b93cdd77cf4
#
_entry.id   978d0c2c4bdaaa90b06e7b93cdd77cf4
#
_cell.length_a   1.000
_cell.length_b   1.000
_cell.length_c   1.000
_cell.angle_alpha   90.00
_cell.angle_beta   90.00
_cell.angle_gamma   90.00
#
_symmetry.space_group_name_H-M   'P 1'
#
loop_
_entity.id
_entity.type
_entity.pdbx_description
1 polymer ?
#
loop_
_entity_poly.entity_id
_entity_poly.type
_entity_poly.pdbx_seq_one_letter_code
_entity_poly.pdbx_strand_id
1 'polypeptide(L)'
;MKKPLFMQLFQLVAEQLKTVNSSEPRRRAGCYGFTLLELLIVSTIIATLAAIAIPSYISSRNKAKIAMAISEIKLIEKAILKFCTELGQYPDNLSNIGMGQVIDPWGRPYQYLRIDGGTTPALNGIRRRDKNANPVNSDFDLYSLGRDGVTTAQFTGKDARDDVVRANNGRFYGLAEKH
;
A
#
# COMPACT_ATOMS: atom_id res chain seq x y z
N MET A 1 -15.39 -27.64 19.02
CA MET A 1 -14.61 -26.88 18.01
C MET A 1 -15.05 -27.35 16.63
N LYS A 2 -15.76 -26.53 15.86
CA LYS A 2 -16.20 -26.86 14.48
C LYS A 2 -14.99 -26.74 13.56
N LYS A 3 -14.66 -27.81 12.82
CA LYS A 3 -13.60 -27.80 11.82
C LYS A 3 -13.92 -26.74 10.74
N PRO A 4 -12.93 -25.96 10.27
CA PRO A 4 -13.17 -24.94 9.26
C PRO A 4 -13.73 -25.57 7.98
N LEU A 5 -14.68 -24.88 7.36
CA LEU A 5 -15.42 -25.29 6.15
C LEU A 5 -14.49 -25.79 5.03
N PHE A 6 -13.29 -25.23 4.92
CA PHE A 6 -12.24 -25.62 3.99
C PHE A 6 -11.76 -27.08 4.19
N MET A 7 -11.64 -27.52 5.43
CA MET A 7 -11.21 -28.90 5.73
C MET A 7 -12.31 -29.93 5.42
N GLN A 8 -13.59 -29.53 5.51
CA GLN A 8 -14.71 -30.39 5.12
C GLN A 8 -14.80 -30.56 3.60
N LEU A 9 -14.62 -29.48 2.83
CA LEU A 9 -14.56 -29.53 1.37
C LEU A 9 -13.37 -30.37 0.86
N PHE A 10 -12.21 -30.24 1.49
CA PHE A 10 -11.03 -31.01 1.11
C PHE A 10 -11.21 -32.54 1.38
N GLN A 11 -11.89 -32.90 2.48
CA GLN A 11 -12.21 -34.31 2.76
C GLN A 11 -13.24 -34.88 1.77
N LEU A 12 -14.27 -34.12 1.41
CA LEU A 12 -15.25 -34.53 0.40
C LEU A 12 -14.62 -34.77 -0.97
N VAL A 13 -13.70 -33.92 -1.41
CA VAL A 13 -12.98 -34.10 -2.67
C VAL A 13 -12.00 -35.30 -2.61
N ALA A 14 -11.33 -35.51 -1.47
CA ALA A 14 -10.44 -36.65 -1.28
C ALA A 14 -11.19 -38.01 -1.25
N GLU A 15 -12.44 -38.01 -0.76
CA GLU A 15 -13.28 -39.21 -0.72
C GLU A 15 -13.85 -39.57 -2.09
N GLN A 16 -14.19 -38.58 -2.90
CA GLN A 16 -14.58 -38.77 -4.31
C GLN A 16 -13.44 -39.32 -5.17
N LEU A 17 -12.17 -38.93 -4.91
CA LEU A 17 -11.01 -39.44 -5.61
C LEU A 17 -10.66 -40.91 -5.25
N LYS A 18 -11.05 -41.39 -4.08
CA LYS A 18 -10.85 -42.80 -3.68
C LYS A 18 -11.78 -43.79 -4.35
N THR A 19 -12.97 -43.37 -4.73
CA THR A 19 -14.00 -44.27 -5.36
C THR A 19 -13.71 -44.54 -6.83
N VAL A 20 -12.84 -43.78 -7.48
CA VAL A 20 -12.50 -43.95 -8.91
C VAL A 20 -11.41 -45.03 -9.15
N ASN A 21 -10.74 -45.54 -8.09
CA ASN A 21 -9.54 -46.39 -8.27
C ASN A 21 -9.73 -47.88 -7.96
N SER A 22 -10.93 -48.42 -8.18
CA SER A 22 -11.15 -49.86 -7.98
C SER A 22 -11.85 -50.52 -9.18
N SER A 23 -11.11 -50.68 -10.30
CA SER A 23 -11.33 -51.79 -11.25
C SER A 23 -10.23 -51.78 -12.32
N GLU A 24 -9.25 -52.70 -12.15
CA GLU A 24 -8.24 -53.03 -13.15
C GLU A 24 -8.75 -54.06 -14.15
N PRO A 25 -8.41 -53.97 -15.46
CA PRO A 25 -7.31 -54.80 -15.92
C PRO A 25 -6.30 -54.12 -16.86
N ARG A 26 -5.05 -54.52 -16.76
CA ARG A 26 -3.90 -54.09 -17.56
C ARG A 26 -4.23 -53.99 -19.05
N ARG A 27 -4.22 -52.78 -19.60
CA ARG A 27 -4.14 -52.52 -21.04
C ARG A 27 -3.19 -51.35 -21.30
N ARG A 28 -2.26 -51.62 -22.23
CA ARG A 28 -1.39 -50.74 -23.04
C ARG A 28 -1.37 -49.25 -22.63
N ALA A 29 -0.19 -48.68 -22.47
CA ALA A 29 0.07 -47.27 -22.32
C ALA A 29 -0.63 -46.48 -23.45
N GLY A 30 -1.88 -46.14 -23.22
CA GLY A 30 -2.62 -45.17 -24.01
C GLY A 30 -2.38 -43.79 -23.40
N CYS A 31 -2.09 -42.80 -24.21
CA CYS A 31 -2.14 -41.40 -23.82
C CYS A 31 -3.58 -41.12 -23.36
N TYR A 32 -3.81 -41.10 -22.05
CA TYR A 32 -5.08 -40.66 -21.49
C TYR A 32 -5.18 -39.16 -21.66
N GLY A 33 -6.04 -38.72 -22.58
CA GLY A 33 -6.41 -37.32 -22.69
C GLY A 33 -7.21 -36.89 -21.44
N PHE A 34 -7.04 -35.65 -21.02
CA PHE A 34 -7.82 -35.03 -19.94
C PHE A 34 -9.32 -35.12 -20.28
N THR A 35 -10.13 -35.51 -19.31
CA THR A 35 -11.59 -35.47 -19.45
C THR A 35 -12.09 -34.04 -19.23
N LEU A 36 -13.19 -33.68 -19.88
CA LEU A 36 -13.84 -32.36 -19.72
C LEU A 36 -14.28 -32.13 -18.26
N LEU A 37 -14.70 -33.19 -17.57
CA LEU A 37 -15.06 -33.15 -16.15
C LEU A 37 -13.85 -32.85 -15.26
N GLU A 38 -12.70 -33.44 -15.52
CA GLU A 38 -11.46 -33.24 -14.74
C GLU A 38 -10.99 -31.78 -14.87
N LEU A 39 -11.05 -31.24 -16.08
CA LEU A 39 -10.71 -29.82 -16.31
C LEU A 39 -11.70 -28.88 -15.61
N LEU A 40 -13.02 -29.22 -15.56
CA LEU A 40 -14.04 -28.46 -14.86
C LEU A 40 -13.77 -28.43 -13.35
N ILE A 41 -13.48 -29.59 -12.75
CA ILE A 41 -13.21 -29.69 -11.30
C ILE A 41 -11.96 -28.89 -10.93
N VAL A 42 -10.87 -29.04 -11.68
CA VAL A 42 -9.62 -28.29 -11.42
C VAL A 42 -9.83 -26.80 -11.56
N SER A 43 -10.54 -26.35 -12.61
CA SER A 43 -10.81 -24.91 -12.81
C SER A 43 -11.67 -24.32 -11.70
N THR A 44 -12.67 -25.05 -11.16
CA THR A 44 -13.50 -24.59 -10.04
C THR A 44 -12.70 -24.48 -8.75
N ILE A 45 -11.79 -25.42 -8.48
CA ILE A 45 -10.91 -25.35 -7.30
C ILE A 45 -9.97 -24.15 -7.40
N ILE A 46 -9.33 -23.93 -8.56
CA ILE A 46 -8.44 -22.78 -8.78
C ILE A 46 -9.23 -21.47 -8.64
N ALA A 47 -10.42 -21.38 -9.23
CA ALA A 47 -11.27 -20.18 -9.14
C ALA A 47 -11.64 -19.84 -7.69
N THR A 48 -12.01 -20.83 -6.89
CA THR A 48 -12.36 -20.61 -5.46
C THR A 48 -11.17 -20.19 -4.63
N LEU A 49 -10.00 -20.77 -4.84
CA LEU A 49 -8.77 -20.35 -4.15
C LEU A 49 -8.35 -18.94 -4.57
N ALA A 50 -8.41 -18.62 -5.87
CA ALA A 50 -8.08 -17.31 -6.40
C ALA A 50 -9.00 -16.22 -5.85
N ALA A 51 -10.30 -16.50 -5.70
CA ALA A 51 -11.27 -15.56 -5.15
C ALA A 51 -10.92 -15.07 -3.73
N ILE A 52 -10.25 -15.89 -2.92
CA ILE A 52 -9.80 -15.54 -1.57
C ILE A 52 -8.37 -14.95 -1.59
N ALA A 53 -7.49 -15.51 -2.43
CA ALA A 53 -6.08 -15.14 -2.44
C ALA A 53 -5.85 -13.74 -3.04
N ILE A 54 -6.54 -13.38 -4.12
CA ILE A 54 -6.33 -12.12 -4.84
C ILE A 54 -6.61 -10.89 -3.97
N PRO A 55 -7.77 -10.74 -3.28
CA PRO A 55 -8.04 -9.60 -2.40
C PRO A 55 -7.03 -9.48 -1.24
N SER A 56 -6.66 -10.61 -0.65
CA SER A 56 -5.68 -10.66 0.44
C SER A 56 -4.30 -10.21 -0.02
N TYR A 57 -3.87 -10.66 -1.19
CA TYR A 57 -2.59 -10.24 -1.81
C TYR A 57 -2.56 -8.74 -2.09
N ILE A 58 -3.62 -8.18 -2.69
CA ILE A 58 -3.72 -6.73 -2.98
C ILE A 58 -3.64 -5.91 -1.70
N SER A 59 -4.35 -6.31 -0.64
CA SER A 59 -4.31 -5.65 0.67
C SER A 59 -2.90 -5.67 1.28
N SER A 60 -2.25 -6.84 1.28
CA SER A 60 -0.89 -7.01 1.81
C SER A 60 0.14 -6.18 1.04
N ARG A 61 0.02 -6.15 -0.28
CA ARG A 61 0.87 -5.33 -1.15
C ARG A 61 0.71 -3.82 -0.87
N ASN A 62 -0.53 -3.35 -0.66
CA ASN A 62 -0.78 -1.96 -0.31
C ASN A 62 -0.18 -1.59 1.05
N LYS A 63 -0.32 -2.44 2.07
CA LYS A 63 0.30 -2.23 3.38
C LYS A 63 1.83 -2.14 3.28
N ALA A 64 2.45 -3.00 2.47
CA ALA A 64 3.89 -2.97 2.23
C ALA A 64 4.33 -1.66 1.56
N LYS A 65 3.59 -1.17 0.56
CA LYS A 65 3.86 0.12 -0.09
C LYS A 65 3.76 1.30 0.88
N ILE A 66 2.75 1.32 1.73
CA ILE A 66 2.60 2.36 2.76
C ILE A 66 3.78 2.34 3.74
N ALA A 67 4.18 1.16 4.22
CA ALA A 67 5.33 1.03 5.12
C ALA A 67 6.65 1.48 4.46
N MET A 68 6.82 1.20 3.16
CA MET A 68 7.95 1.68 2.37
C MET A 68 7.94 3.20 2.26
N ALA A 69 6.80 3.81 1.91
CA ALA A 69 6.67 5.27 1.82
C ALA A 69 6.96 5.95 3.17
N ILE A 70 6.50 5.38 4.30
CA ILE A 70 6.82 5.90 5.64
C ILE A 70 8.34 5.87 5.90
N SER A 71 9.03 4.80 5.52
CA SER A 71 10.48 4.70 5.70
C SER A 71 11.25 5.68 4.83
N GLU A 72 10.80 5.90 3.61
CA GLU A 72 11.39 6.87 2.68
C GLU A 72 11.15 8.32 3.16
N ILE A 73 9.94 8.66 3.64
CA ILE A 73 9.66 9.97 4.25
C ILE A 73 10.61 10.25 5.42
N LYS A 74 10.85 9.27 6.30
CA LYS A 74 11.80 9.41 7.40
C LYS A 74 13.25 9.60 6.92
N LEU A 75 13.62 8.96 5.82
CA LEU A 75 14.94 9.13 5.22
C LEU A 75 15.11 10.54 4.63
N ILE A 76 14.12 11.02 3.89
CA ILE A 76 14.10 12.38 3.32
C ILE A 76 14.12 13.41 4.44
N GLU A 77 13.31 13.24 5.48
CA GLU A 77 13.32 14.12 6.65
C GLU A 77 14.69 14.21 7.30
N LYS A 78 15.39 13.09 7.51
CA LYS A 78 16.76 13.11 8.06
C LYS A 78 17.71 13.93 7.20
N ALA A 79 17.61 13.86 5.88
CA ALA A 79 18.42 14.66 4.97
C ALA A 79 18.07 16.15 5.05
N ILE A 80 16.76 16.48 5.17
CA ILE A 80 16.29 17.86 5.37
C ILE A 80 16.83 18.43 6.69
N LEU A 81 16.72 17.68 7.79
CA LEU A 81 17.21 18.12 9.10
C LEU A 81 18.72 18.26 9.14
N LYS A 82 19.47 17.39 8.46
CA LYS A 82 20.92 17.52 8.28
C LYS A 82 21.27 18.83 7.57
N PHE A 83 20.62 19.11 6.44
CA PHE A 83 20.79 20.36 5.70
C PHE A 83 20.50 21.58 6.58
N CYS A 84 19.40 21.54 7.34
CA CYS A 84 19.04 22.61 8.27
C CYS A 84 20.09 22.81 9.37
N THR A 85 20.68 21.73 9.89
CA THR A 85 21.73 21.82 10.90
C THR A 85 23.03 22.42 10.34
N GLU A 86 23.36 22.15 9.08
CA GLU A 86 24.58 22.63 8.43
C GLU A 86 24.47 24.10 7.97
N LEU A 87 23.29 24.50 7.46
CA LEU A 87 23.09 25.82 6.82
C LEU A 87 22.18 26.78 7.63
N GLY A 88 21.62 26.34 8.75
CA GLY A 88 20.75 27.14 9.62
C GLY A 88 19.34 27.42 9.04
N GLN A 89 18.97 26.81 7.93
CA GLN A 89 17.68 26.99 7.27
C GLN A 89 17.22 25.71 6.56
N TYR A 90 15.92 25.51 6.43
CA TYR A 90 15.38 24.41 5.66
C TYR A 90 15.62 24.59 4.15
N PRO A 91 15.78 23.51 3.37
CA PRO A 91 15.93 23.61 1.93
C PRO A 91 14.67 24.17 1.26
N ASP A 92 14.80 24.88 0.15
CA ASP A 92 13.63 25.40 -0.59
C ASP A 92 12.90 24.27 -1.35
N ASN A 93 13.64 23.23 -1.75
CA ASN A 93 13.10 22.07 -2.44
C ASN A 93 13.99 20.83 -2.18
N LEU A 94 13.50 19.64 -2.52
CA LEU A 94 14.23 18.38 -2.31
C LEU A 94 15.47 18.26 -3.21
N SER A 95 15.58 19.00 -4.30
CA SER A 95 16.79 18.99 -5.15
C SER A 95 17.98 19.61 -4.46
N ASN A 96 17.79 20.56 -3.52
CA ASN A 96 18.88 21.16 -2.72
C ASN A 96 19.61 20.13 -1.86
N ILE A 97 18.95 19.01 -1.53
CA ILE A 97 19.50 17.91 -0.73
C ILE A 97 19.80 16.66 -1.58
N GLY A 98 19.78 16.77 -2.91
CA GLY A 98 20.00 15.66 -3.84
C GLY A 98 18.85 14.63 -3.89
N MET A 99 17.67 14.95 -3.35
CA MET A 99 16.52 14.04 -3.29
C MET A 99 15.35 14.44 -4.20
N GLY A 100 15.53 15.38 -5.12
CA GLY A 100 14.47 15.83 -6.04
C GLY A 100 13.96 14.75 -7.01
N GLN A 101 14.70 13.66 -7.21
CA GLN A 101 14.34 12.54 -8.09
C GLN A 101 13.78 11.32 -7.33
N VAL A 102 13.63 11.40 -5.99
CA VAL A 102 13.08 10.28 -5.21
C VAL A 102 11.60 10.14 -5.50
N ILE A 103 11.21 8.93 -5.91
CA ILE A 103 9.83 8.58 -6.23
C ILE A 103 9.26 7.65 -5.16
N ASP A 104 7.97 7.79 -4.90
CA ASP A 104 7.25 6.96 -3.95
C ASP A 104 6.95 5.54 -4.51
N PRO A 105 6.48 4.58 -3.70
CA PRO A 105 6.15 3.22 -4.15
C PRO A 105 5.05 3.12 -5.20
N TRP A 106 4.34 4.21 -5.50
CA TRP A 106 3.36 4.29 -6.59
C TRP A 106 3.91 4.95 -7.85
N GLY A 107 5.20 5.41 -7.84
CA GLY A 107 5.90 5.96 -9.00
C GLY A 107 5.78 7.48 -9.16
N ARG A 108 5.48 8.21 -8.09
CA ARG A 108 5.33 9.67 -8.09
C ARG A 108 6.36 10.35 -7.21
N PRO A 109 6.75 11.62 -7.50
CA PRO A 109 7.68 12.35 -6.65
C PRO A 109 7.03 12.69 -5.31
N TYR A 110 7.83 12.65 -4.23
CA TYR A 110 7.43 13.18 -2.93
C TYR A 110 7.15 14.67 -3.01
N GLN A 111 6.12 15.10 -2.31
CA GLN A 111 5.73 16.50 -2.21
C GLN A 111 6.39 17.12 -0.99
N TYR A 112 6.99 18.29 -1.17
CA TYR A 112 7.67 19.04 -0.13
C TYR A 112 7.25 20.51 -0.18
N LEU A 113 6.95 21.08 0.98
CA LEU A 113 6.65 22.49 1.13
C LEU A 113 7.35 23.03 2.37
N ARG A 114 8.28 23.96 2.18
CA ARG A 114 8.90 24.71 3.27
C ARG A 114 7.90 25.68 3.89
N ILE A 115 7.77 25.70 5.21
CA ILE A 115 6.81 26.51 5.95
C ILE A 115 7.51 27.53 6.85
N ASP A 116 8.71 27.20 7.36
CA ASP A 116 9.48 28.08 8.24
C ASP A 116 9.70 29.45 7.59
N GLY A 117 9.55 30.51 8.37
CA GLY A 117 9.79 31.90 7.90
C GLY A 117 8.55 32.70 7.57
N GLY A 118 7.35 32.18 7.77
CA GLY A 118 6.15 33.02 7.71
C GLY A 118 4.88 32.38 7.16
N THR A 119 3.76 32.98 7.51
CA THR A 119 2.45 32.66 6.99
C THR A 119 2.09 33.66 5.90
N THR A 120 2.42 33.37 4.64
CA THR A 120 1.82 34.11 3.52
C THR A 120 0.44 33.54 3.20
N PRO A 121 -0.51 34.33 2.67
CA PRO A 121 -1.82 33.83 2.25
C PRO A 121 -1.72 32.66 1.27
N ALA A 122 -0.71 32.67 0.39
CA ALA A 122 -0.45 31.58 -0.55
C ALA A 122 -0.05 30.28 0.16
N LEU A 123 0.84 30.33 1.15
CA LEU A 123 1.23 29.18 1.97
C LEU A 123 0.03 28.61 2.75
N ASN A 124 -0.81 29.48 3.31
CA ASN A 124 -2.01 29.06 4.02
C ASN A 124 -3.00 28.28 3.14
N GLY A 125 -3.03 28.52 1.83
CA GLY A 125 -3.87 27.77 0.88
C GLY A 125 -3.41 26.34 0.60
N ILE A 126 -2.10 26.08 0.67
CA ILE A 126 -1.48 24.81 0.23
C ILE A 126 -0.93 23.96 1.37
N ARG A 127 -0.75 24.52 2.59
CA ARG A 127 -0.30 23.79 3.79
C ARG A 127 -1.25 22.65 4.13
N ARG A 128 -0.70 21.58 4.61
CA ARG A 128 -1.47 20.45 5.12
C ARG A 128 -2.18 20.81 6.42
N ARG A 129 -3.44 20.39 6.54
CA ARG A 129 -4.33 20.73 7.67
C ARG A 129 -5.00 19.48 8.23
N ASP A 130 -5.22 19.54 9.56
CA ASP A 130 -6.00 18.53 10.27
C ASP A 130 -7.52 18.65 9.99
N LYS A 131 -8.31 17.83 10.69
CA LYS A 131 -9.78 17.87 10.64
C LYS A 131 -10.39 19.19 11.08
N ASN A 132 -9.69 19.96 11.90
CA ASN A 132 -10.13 21.25 12.41
C ASN A 132 -9.57 22.42 11.59
N ALA A 133 -9.02 22.14 10.41
CA ALA A 133 -8.35 23.09 9.52
C ALA A 133 -7.10 23.78 10.13
N ASN A 134 -6.52 23.22 11.21
CA ASN A 134 -5.25 23.69 11.75
C ASN A 134 -4.08 23.14 10.94
N PRO A 135 -3.01 23.93 10.73
CA PRO A 135 -1.78 23.43 10.12
C PRO A 135 -1.19 22.27 10.94
N VAL A 136 -0.81 21.19 10.26
CA VAL A 136 -0.24 20.00 10.94
C VAL A 136 1.24 20.11 11.22
N ASN A 137 1.96 20.98 10.49
CA ASN A 137 3.39 21.24 10.67
C ASN A 137 3.67 22.74 10.72
N SER A 138 4.72 23.14 11.44
CA SER A 138 5.23 24.50 11.51
C SER A 138 6.55 24.70 10.78
N ASP A 139 7.24 23.60 10.46
CA ASP A 139 8.57 23.55 9.83
C ASP A 139 8.46 23.32 8.31
N PHE A 140 7.98 22.19 7.89
CA PHE A 140 7.75 21.82 6.49
C PHE A 140 6.71 20.69 6.37
N ASP A 141 6.00 20.65 5.25
CA ASP A 141 5.17 19.53 4.86
C ASP A 141 5.96 18.57 3.96
N LEU A 142 5.85 17.27 4.21
CA LEU A 142 6.45 16.21 3.41
C LEU A 142 5.49 15.03 3.32
N TYR A 143 5.12 14.63 2.10
CA TYR A 143 4.12 13.57 1.91
C TYR A 143 4.20 12.92 0.51
N SER A 144 3.63 11.73 0.39
CA SER A 144 3.31 11.06 -0.87
C SER A 144 1.83 11.22 -1.17
N LEU A 145 1.48 11.34 -2.45
CA LEU A 145 0.10 11.41 -2.95
C LEU A 145 -0.66 10.07 -2.87
N GLY A 146 -0.09 9.09 -2.20
CA GLY A 146 -0.74 7.80 -1.99
C GLY A 146 -1.00 7.02 -3.27
N ARG A 147 -2.01 6.16 -3.21
CA ARG A 147 -2.34 5.23 -4.30
C ARG A 147 -3.03 5.93 -5.47
N ASP A 148 -3.97 6.83 -5.20
CA ASP A 148 -4.80 7.47 -6.24
C ASP A 148 -4.08 8.63 -6.94
N GLY A 149 -3.07 9.25 -6.30
CA GLY A 149 -2.26 10.32 -6.85
C GLY A 149 -2.90 11.68 -6.88
N VAL A 150 -3.97 11.85 -6.14
CA VAL A 150 -4.66 13.12 -5.93
C VAL A 150 -4.63 13.48 -4.46
N THR A 151 -4.71 14.77 -4.14
CA THR A 151 -4.67 15.23 -2.76
C THR A 151 -5.46 16.53 -2.56
N THR A 152 -5.82 16.77 -1.33
CA THR A 152 -6.36 18.05 -0.85
C THR A 152 -5.57 18.49 0.38
N ALA A 153 -5.54 19.81 0.65
CA ALA A 153 -4.80 20.35 1.80
C ALA A 153 -5.30 19.77 3.14
N GLN A 154 -6.59 19.49 3.25
CA GLN A 154 -7.20 18.97 4.48
C GLN A 154 -7.22 17.43 4.50
N PHE A 155 -6.74 16.82 5.58
CA PHE A 155 -6.65 15.36 5.75
C PHE A 155 -7.99 14.61 5.71
N THR A 156 -9.09 15.29 6.07
CA THR A 156 -10.44 14.73 5.97
C THR A 156 -11.02 14.74 4.56
N GLY A 157 -10.37 15.44 3.63
CA GLY A 157 -10.74 15.42 2.22
C GLY A 157 -10.68 14.01 1.66
N LYS A 158 -11.63 13.65 0.79
CA LYS A 158 -11.70 12.30 0.19
C LYS A 158 -10.39 11.93 -0.49
N ASP A 159 -9.80 12.87 -1.20
CA ASP A 159 -8.61 12.70 -2.03
C ASP A 159 -7.28 12.76 -1.24
N ALA A 160 -7.34 13.05 0.07
CA ALA A 160 -6.16 13.09 0.94
C ALA A 160 -6.04 11.86 1.85
N ARG A 161 -7.05 11.00 1.93
CA ARG A 161 -7.13 9.91 2.94
C ARG A 161 -6.04 8.87 2.80
N ASP A 162 -5.65 8.55 1.58
CA ASP A 162 -4.61 7.56 1.26
C ASP A 162 -3.22 8.17 1.11
N ASP A 163 -3.08 9.51 1.26
CA ASP A 163 -1.79 10.17 1.35
C ASP A 163 -0.97 9.59 2.51
N VAL A 164 0.31 9.35 2.27
CA VAL A 164 1.24 9.03 3.36
C VAL A 164 1.97 10.29 3.77
N VAL A 165 1.74 10.72 5.00
CA VAL A 165 2.13 12.05 5.46
C VAL A 165 3.06 12.00 6.66
N ARG A 166 3.93 13.03 6.76
CA ARG A 166 4.57 13.46 7.97
C ARG A 166 3.71 14.54 8.63
N ALA A 167 3.42 14.42 9.91
CA ALA A 167 2.64 15.40 10.64
C ALA A 167 3.17 15.62 12.07
N ASN A 168 2.66 16.68 12.72
CA ASN A 168 3.04 17.07 14.07
C ASN A 168 4.56 17.27 14.23
N ASN A 169 5.20 17.89 13.22
CA ASN A 169 6.65 18.14 13.20
C ASN A 169 7.47 16.84 13.39
N GLY A 170 7.08 15.77 12.66
CA GLY A 170 7.77 14.48 12.72
C GLY A 170 7.40 13.56 13.89
N ARG A 171 6.32 13.84 14.61
CA ARG A 171 5.79 12.93 15.65
C ARG A 171 4.82 11.89 15.10
N PHE A 172 4.29 12.10 13.89
CA PHE A 172 3.38 11.20 13.21
C PHE A 172 3.85 10.90 11.77
N TYR A 173 3.79 9.62 11.39
CA TYR A 173 4.02 9.14 10.03
C TYR A 173 2.98 8.05 9.72
N GLY A 174 2.20 8.25 8.68
CA GLY A 174 1.16 7.30 8.32
C GLY A 174 0.20 7.85 7.29
N LEU A 175 -0.91 7.13 7.10
CA LEU A 175 -2.01 7.62 6.27
C LEU A 175 -2.66 8.85 6.91
N ALA A 176 -3.01 9.84 6.09
CA ALA A 176 -3.67 11.06 6.55
C ALA A 176 -5.02 10.79 7.24
N GLU A 177 -5.75 9.75 6.83
CA GLU A 177 -7.00 9.32 7.47
C GLU A 177 -6.84 8.85 8.93
N LYS A 178 -5.62 8.53 9.36
CA LYS A 178 -5.32 8.03 10.71
C LYS A 178 -4.80 9.11 11.65
N HIS A 179 -4.64 10.34 11.17
CA HIS A 179 -4.24 11.51 11.93
C HIS A 179 -5.49 12.17 12.52
#